data_823f12072b6a742b534a818546074f16
#
_entry.id   823f12072b6a742b534a818546074f16
#
_cell.length_a   1.000
_cell.length_b   1.000
_cell.length_c   1.000
_cell.angle_alpha   90.00
_cell.angle_beta   90.00
_cell.angle_gamma   90.00
#
_symmetry.space_group_name_H-M   'P 1'
#
loop_
_entity.id
_entity.type
_entity.pdbx_description
1 polymer ?
#
loop_
_entity_poly.entity_id
_entity_poly.type
_entity_poly.pdbx_seq_one_letter_code
_entity_poly.pdbx_strand_id
1 'polypeptide(L)'
;MDQAVYTTFARNWKTPLDWKIITGSRRKQLRTESRNTQLTSAARLSAILACVISLLAPIRAKAQLPGQNRPAPRRDSVQHVLLLSIDGMHSIDLANLVKDRPDSALAKLSRHAVTYSNASTSFPSNSWPGLLSMVTGGSPNVTGVIFENSFDRSLSAPASDCSKIGTTVIFDSSIDKNRDAVDGGGGIDPDKLPKDPKKGCTPVFPHNFIRVNTIFEVIRRSGGRTAWSDKHPAYDFVNGPSGTGVDDLFTPEVRSFRGLKNTEWYDDLKVAAILNEINGRDHTGTREVGVPTIFGMNFQAISVAQKTAGGGYVDGSGRMSASLEGALVHTDESLEKIMSKLRERNLLDSTLVIITAKHGDSPIDPTKLKHANLELIPKTVASVHEGLLAGLEQDGSVALLWLSDQDRTADVVNALRKIQEEAGIQEIYSGESLKLLFNDPKSDPRVPDIIIQPTPGQIYVDIGSTFIAEHGGSANTDRSVPLLIYHPRFGRQEIKFPVQTSQIAPSILKALGLNPFTLDAVRIENTPLLPGLDFGQLQRSVPSPGRK
;
A
#
# COMPACT_ATOMS: atom_id res chain seq x y z
N MET A 1 5.68 31.43 21.76
CA MET A 1 6.98 30.84 22.06
C MET A 1 6.88 29.38 21.72
N ASP A 2 7.48 29.09 20.70
CA ASP A 2 8.19 28.06 19.97
C ASP A 2 7.62 27.77 18.57
N GLN A 3 7.91 28.71 17.67
CA GLN A 3 7.95 28.48 16.24
C GLN A 3 9.43 28.29 15.85
N ALA A 4 9.96 27.10 15.96
CA ALA A 4 11.31 26.84 15.48
C ALA A 4 11.60 25.34 15.35
N VAL A 5 10.95 24.61 14.43
CA VAL A 5 11.40 23.27 14.04
C VAL A 5 11.37 23.03 12.52
N TYR A 6 10.83 23.92 11.70
CA TYR A 6 10.69 23.63 10.24
C TYR A 6 11.63 24.38 9.29
N THR A 7 12.72 24.96 9.78
CA THR A 7 13.67 25.65 8.88
C THR A 7 15.11 25.30 9.20
N THR A 8 15.57 24.08 8.91
CA THR A 8 17.02 23.83 8.74
C THR A 8 17.30 22.42 8.16
N PHE A 9 17.11 22.19 6.87
CA PHE A 9 17.72 21.04 6.17
C PHE A 9 17.97 21.27 4.68
N ALA A 10 18.56 22.42 4.35
CA ALA A 10 19.10 22.64 3.02
C ALA A 10 20.49 23.24 3.10
N ARG A 11 21.49 22.53 3.63
CA ARG A 11 22.92 22.80 3.33
C ARG A 11 23.79 21.65 3.84
N ASN A 12 24.62 21.15 2.90
CA ASN A 12 25.80 20.27 3.03
C ASN A 12 25.63 18.80 2.64
N TRP A 13 25.72 18.56 1.33
CA TRP A 13 26.24 17.27 0.83
C TRP A 13 27.13 17.54 -0.39
N LYS A 14 28.45 17.56 -0.15
CA LYS A 14 29.48 17.30 -1.16
C LYS A 14 30.31 16.14 -0.62
N THR A 15 30.28 15.00 -1.29
CA THR A 15 31.38 14.09 -1.64
C THR A 15 30.85 12.66 -1.84
N PRO A 16 31.32 11.94 -2.87
CA PRO A 16 30.92 10.55 -3.12
C PRO A 16 31.73 9.62 -2.22
N LEU A 17 31.07 8.67 -1.58
CA LEU A 17 31.70 7.58 -0.83
C LEU A 17 31.87 6.35 -1.74
N ASP A 18 33.11 6.00 -1.99
CA ASP A 18 33.54 4.74 -2.61
C ASP A 18 33.09 3.52 -1.78
N TRP A 19 32.41 2.62 -2.42
CA TRP A 19 32.02 1.32 -1.84
C TRP A 19 33.03 0.27 -2.27
N LYS A 20 33.94 -0.10 -1.37
CA LYS A 20 34.69 -1.36 -1.46
C LYS A 20 33.89 -2.50 -0.85
N ILE A 21 33.67 -3.50 -1.68
CA ILE A 21 33.13 -4.81 -1.34
C ILE A 21 34.01 -5.45 -0.25
N ILE A 22 33.45 -5.76 0.90
CA ILE A 22 34.11 -6.61 1.90
C ILE A 22 33.44 -7.98 1.91
N THR A 23 33.99 -8.90 1.13
CA THR A 23 33.84 -10.33 1.35
C THR A 23 34.97 -10.76 2.28
N GLY A 24 34.64 -11.13 3.50
CA GLY A 24 35.63 -11.57 4.50
C GLY A 24 35.09 -12.66 5.41
N SER A 25 35.23 -13.89 4.94
CA SER A 25 35.12 -15.10 5.75
C SER A 25 36.15 -15.06 6.90
N ARG A 26 35.70 -15.18 8.14
CA ARG A 26 36.51 -15.64 9.27
C ARG A 26 35.80 -16.66 10.11
N ARG A 27 36.12 -17.93 9.86
CA ARG A 27 35.97 -19.01 10.84
C ARG A 27 36.90 -18.70 12.03
N LYS A 28 36.37 -18.71 13.23
CA LYS A 28 37.15 -18.92 14.45
C LYS A 28 36.62 -20.19 15.15
N GLN A 29 37.53 -21.18 15.17
CA GLN A 29 37.49 -22.31 16.07
C GLN A 29 37.59 -21.82 17.52
N LEU A 30 36.75 -22.35 18.37
CA LEU A 30 37.01 -22.36 19.81
C LEU A 30 37.00 -23.81 20.29
N ARG A 31 38.11 -24.14 20.93
CA ARG A 31 38.47 -25.41 21.55
C ARG A 31 37.60 -25.73 22.74
N THR A 32 37.31 -27.01 22.82
CA THR A 32 36.82 -27.74 23.98
C THR A 32 37.81 -27.69 25.15
N GLU A 33 37.33 -27.39 26.34
CA GLU A 33 37.93 -27.90 27.58
C GLU A 33 36.85 -28.57 28.44
N SER A 34 37.13 -29.83 28.71
CA SER A 34 36.42 -30.73 29.62
C SER A 34 36.81 -30.42 31.07
N ARG A 35 35.86 -30.42 31.99
CA ARG A 35 36.14 -30.82 33.39
C ARG A 35 35.00 -31.71 33.93
N ASN A 36 35.44 -32.92 34.19
CA ASN A 36 34.80 -33.91 35.03
C ASN A 36 34.61 -33.41 36.47
N THR A 37 33.50 -33.71 37.08
CA THR A 37 33.51 -34.20 38.49
C THR A 37 32.33 -35.15 38.72
N GLN A 38 32.69 -36.20 39.38
CA GLN A 38 32.04 -37.47 39.63
C GLN A 38 31.00 -37.44 40.78
N LEU A 39 30.10 -38.44 40.70
CA LEU A 39 29.62 -39.38 41.73
C LEU A 39 28.67 -38.84 42.81
N THR A 40 27.57 -39.52 43.13
CA THR A 40 27.36 -40.88 43.68
C THR A 40 25.86 -41.23 43.60
N SER A 41 25.49 -42.36 43.12
CA SER A 41 25.04 -43.64 43.65
C SER A 41 23.94 -43.69 44.73
N ALA A 42 22.83 -44.35 44.38
CA ALA A 42 22.09 -45.42 45.08
C ALA A 42 20.84 -45.73 44.24
N ALA A 43 20.72 -46.77 43.52
CA ALA A 43 20.70 -48.23 43.73
C ALA A 43 19.42 -48.74 44.41
N ARG A 44 18.65 -49.47 43.55
CA ARG A 44 17.93 -50.75 43.78
C ARG A 44 16.65 -50.78 44.62
N LEU A 45 15.67 -51.33 44.02
CA LEU A 45 14.77 -52.48 44.35
C LEU A 45 13.36 -52.19 43.82
N SER A 46 12.52 -52.94 43.23
CA SER A 46 12.52 -54.33 42.79
C SER A 46 11.27 -54.52 41.95
N ALA A 47 11.36 -55.45 41.09
CA ALA A 47 10.34 -55.97 40.20
C ALA A 47 9.15 -56.63 40.96
N ILE A 48 8.12 -56.95 40.15
CA ILE A 48 7.00 -57.90 40.35
C ILE A 48 5.70 -57.23 40.81
N LEU A 49 4.82 -56.94 39.87
CA LEU A 49 3.47 -57.50 39.83
C LEU A 49 2.94 -57.34 38.39
N ALA A 50 3.03 -58.45 37.67
CA ALA A 50 2.35 -58.62 36.39
C ALA A 50 0.94 -59.18 36.67
N CYS A 51 0.06 -58.89 35.73
CA CYS A 51 -1.21 -59.53 35.44
C CYS A 51 -2.51 -58.88 35.96
N VAL A 52 -3.36 -58.72 34.94
CA VAL A 52 -4.82 -58.52 34.98
C VAL A 52 -5.30 -57.11 35.26
N ILE A 53 -5.46 -56.38 34.20
CA ILE A 53 -6.69 -55.66 33.78
C ILE A 53 -6.55 -55.32 32.29
N SER A 54 -6.93 -56.25 31.45
CA SER A 54 -7.37 -56.01 30.07
C SER A 54 -8.82 -55.55 30.14
N LEU A 55 -9.18 -54.64 29.21
CA LEU A 55 -10.53 -54.13 28.96
C LEU A 55 -10.96 -52.90 29.78
N LEU A 56 -10.47 -51.75 29.31
CA LEU A 56 -11.22 -50.50 29.20
C LEU A 56 -10.30 -49.48 28.49
N ALA A 57 -10.17 -49.58 27.18
CA ALA A 57 -9.63 -48.54 26.35
C ALA A 57 -10.68 -47.41 26.27
N PRO A 58 -10.39 -46.18 26.71
CA PRO A 58 -11.26 -45.08 26.36
C PRO A 58 -11.10 -44.84 24.85
N ILE A 59 -12.16 -45.08 24.11
CA ILE A 59 -12.34 -44.56 22.76
C ILE A 59 -12.19 -43.05 22.87
N ARG A 60 -11.01 -42.52 22.62
CA ARG A 60 -10.84 -41.11 22.32
C ARG A 60 -11.49 -40.89 20.96
N ALA A 61 -12.79 -40.62 20.96
CA ALA A 61 -13.42 -39.93 19.87
C ALA A 61 -12.68 -38.58 19.70
N LYS A 62 -11.81 -38.50 18.69
CA LYS A 62 -11.36 -37.22 18.18
C LYS A 62 -12.63 -36.48 17.76
N ALA A 63 -13.07 -35.53 18.56
CA ALA A 63 -14.04 -34.56 18.12
C ALA A 63 -13.39 -33.80 16.94
N GLN A 64 -13.74 -34.22 15.73
CA GLN A 64 -13.49 -33.43 14.52
C GLN A 64 -14.31 -32.16 14.64
N LEU A 65 -13.62 -31.04 14.83
CA LEU A 65 -14.19 -29.73 14.66
C LEU A 65 -14.86 -29.69 13.28
N PRO A 66 -16.12 -29.28 13.16
CA PRO A 66 -16.78 -29.13 11.86
C PRO A 66 -16.15 -27.95 11.15
N GLY A 67 -15.35 -28.21 10.12
CA GLY A 67 -14.83 -27.12 9.29
C GLY A 67 -13.52 -27.36 8.56
N GLN A 68 -13.15 -28.57 8.16
CA GLN A 68 -12.03 -28.75 7.24
C GLN A 68 -12.20 -29.97 6.31
N ASN A 69 -13.29 -30.00 5.55
CA ASN A 69 -13.30 -30.70 4.26
C ASN A 69 -13.28 -29.65 3.15
N ARG A 70 -12.16 -28.90 3.01
CA ARG A 70 -11.88 -28.28 1.72
C ARG A 70 -11.46 -29.43 0.80
N PRO A 71 -12.17 -29.65 -0.34
CA PRO A 71 -11.63 -30.51 -1.38
C PRO A 71 -10.25 -29.96 -1.75
N ALA A 72 -9.28 -30.84 -1.97
CA ALA A 72 -7.96 -30.45 -2.44
C ALA A 72 -8.10 -29.48 -3.62
N PRO A 73 -7.34 -28.37 -3.66
CA PRO A 73 -7.47 -27.39 -4.72
C PRO A 73 -7.36 -28.10 -6.07
N ARG A 74 -8.36 -27.89 -6.91
CA ARG A 74 -8.37 -28.45 -8.26
C ARG A 74 -7.20 -27.82 -9.00
N ARG A 75 -6.34 -28.61 -9.63
CA ARG A 75 -5.10 -28.19 -10.32
C ARG A 75 -5.29 -27.05 -11.32
N ASP A 76 -6.52 -26.75 -11.74
CA ASP A 76 -6.88 -25.81 -12.79
C ASP A 76 -7.65 -24.57 -12.30
N SER A 77 -7.73 -24.34 -10.98
CA SER A 77 -8.32 -23.11 -10.41
C SER A 77 -7.24 -22.11 -10.02
N VAL A 78 -7.61 -20.82 -9.94
CA VAL A 78 -6.72 -19.79 -9.39
C VAL A 78 -6.36 -20.16 -7.95
N GLN A 79 -5.08 -20.34 -7.71
CA GLN A 79 -4.49 -20.67 -6.40
C GLN A 79 -3.67 -19.51 -5.86
N HIS A 80 -3.18 -18.65 -6.77
CA HIS A 80 -2.30 -17.55 -6.47
C HIS A 80 -2.84 -16.25 -7.09
N VAL A 81 -2.62 -15.15 -6.42
CA VAL A 81 -2.86 -13.80 -6.94
C VAL A 81 -1.58 -13.00 -6.80
N LEU A 82 -1.12 -12.45 -7.91
CA LEU A 82 -0.03 -11.48 -7.96
C LEU A 82 -0.62 -10.10 -8.18
N LEU A 83 -0.57 -9.23 -7.17
CA LEU A 83 -1.04 -7.85 -7.23
C LEU A 83 0.16 -6.91 -7.37
N LEU A 84 0.25 -6.19 -8.48
CA LEU A 84 1.31 -5.25 -8.78
C LEU A 84 0.74 -3.83 -8.87
N SER A 85 1.24 -2.95 -8.03
CA SER A 85 0.95 -1.51 -8.05
C SER A 85 2.14 -0.76 -8.64
N ILE A 86 1.86 0.21 -9.51
CA ILE A 86 2.90 1.01 -10.18
C ILE A 86 2.59 2.49 -9.89
N ASP A 87 3.20 3.04 -8.83
CA ASP A 87 2.93 4.41 -8.41
C ASP A 87 3.13 5.42 -9.53
N GLY A 88 2.19 6.34 -9.64
CA GLY A 88 2.19 7.40 -10.64
C GLY A 88 1.70 6.99 -12.03
N MET A 89 1.59 5.70 -12.34
CA MET A 89 1.20 5.26 -13.68
C MET A 89 -0.25 5.61 -14.00
N HIS A 90 -0.47 6.25 -15.15
CA HIS A 90 -1.80 6.57 -15.64
C HIS A 90 -2.34 5.51 -16.61
N SER A 91 -3.66 5.46 -16.78
CA SER A 91 -4.27 4.59 -17.79
C SER A 91 -3.79 4.90 -19.22
N ILE A 92 -3.48 6.16 -19.53
CA ILE A 92 -2.93 6.57 -20.83
C ILE A 92 -1.53 6.00 -21.07
N ASP A 93 -0.72 5.83 -20.02
CA ASP A 93 0.63 5.27 -20.14
C ASP A 93 0.56 3.81 -20.60
N LEU A 94 -0.36 3.03 -20.00
CA LEU A 94 -0.62 1.66 -20.45
C LEU A 94 -1.11 1.62 -21.89
N ALA A 95 -2.05 2.50 -22.25
CA ALA A 95 -2.62 2.51 -23.61
C ALA A 95 -1.55 2.86 -24.66
N ASN A 96 -0.72 3.88 -24.39
CA ASN A 96 0.37 4.28 -25.28
C ASN A 96 1.45 3.18 -25.37
N LEU A 97 1.88 2.60 -24.26
CA LEU A 97 2.88 1.53 -24.27
C LEU A 97 2.41 0.31 -25.08
N VAL A 98 1.17 -0.14 -24.88
CA VAL A 98 0.60 -1.28 -25.60
C VAL A 98 0.55 -1.02 -27.12
N LYS A 99 0.28 0.22 -27.52
CA LYS A 99 0.24 0.63 -28.93
C LYS A 99 1.63 0.75 -29.53
N ASP A 100 2.55 1.41 -28.83
CA ASP A 100 3.82 1.85 -29.40
C ASP A 100 4.92 0.79 -29.25
N ARG A 101 4.78 -0.13 -28.26
CA ARG A 101 5.71 -1.23 -27.97
C ARG A 101 4.98 -2.58 -27.88
N PRO A 102 4.54 -3.15 -29.01
CA PRO A 102 3.72 -4.37 -29.04
C PRO A 102 4.44 -5.61 -28.47
N ASP A 103 5.76 -5.58 -28.35
CA ASP A 103 6.57 -6.67 -27.79
C ASP A 103 6.91 -6.49 -26.31
N SER A 104 6.45 -5.40 -25.68
CA SER A 104 6.59 -5.17 -24.23
C SER A 104 5.83 -6.24 -23.42
N ALA A 105 6.21 -6.41 -22.13
CA ALA A 105 5.53 -7.34 -21.24
C ALA A 105 4.06 -6.95 -21.05
N LEU A 106 3.77 -5.67 -20.82
CA LEU A 106 2.40 -5.16 -20.68
C LEU A 106 1.57 -5.38 -21.95
N ALA A 107 2.14 -5.19 -23.14
CA ALA A 107 1.45 -5.46 -24.40
C ALA A 107 1.16 -6.95 -24.60
N LYS A 108 2.10 -7.84 -24.24
CA LYS A 108 1.89 -9.30 -24.28
C LYS A 108 0.80 -9.71 -23.29
N LEU A 109 0.81 -9.18 -22.06
CA LEU A 109 -0.21 -9.46 -21.06
C LEU A 109 -1.60 -8.99 -21.51
N SER A 110 -1.70 -7.80 -22.13
CA SER A 110 -2.98 -7.25 -22.59
C SER A 110 -3.70 -8.11 -23.61
N ARG A 111 -3.00 -9.03 -24.30
CA ARG A 111 -3.60 -9.98 -25.26
C ARG A 111 -4.42 -11.08 -24.59
N HIS A 112 -4.17 -11.34 -23.31
CA HIS A 112 -4.85 -12.33 -22.47
C HIS A 112 -5.35 -11.70 -21.17
N ALA A 113 -5.89 -10.48 -21.27
CA ALA A 113 -6.32 -9.72 -20.11
C ALA A 113 -7.66 -9.04 -20.35
N VAL A 114 -8.34 -8.77 -19.23
CA VAL A 114 -9.42 -7.80 -19.15
C VAL A 114 -8.77 -6.47 -18.74
N THR A 115 -8.83 -5.48 -19.64
CA THR A 115 -8.31 -4.12 -19.41
C THR A 115 -9.49 -3.18 -19.16
N TYR A 116 -9.43 -2.44 -18.05
CA TYR A 116 -10.42 -1.42 -17.71
C TYR A 116 -9.86 -0.05 -18.07
N SER A 117 -10.34 0.51 -19.20
CA SER A 117 -9.82 1.79 -19.71
C SER A 117 -10.39 3.02 -18.97
N ASN A 118 -11.33 2.82 -18.06
CA ASN A 118 -11.93 3.87 -17.22
C ASN A 118 -11.90 3.46 -15.75
N ALA A 119 -10.72 3.10 -15.27
CA ALA A 119 -10.49 2.78 -13.86
C ALA A 119 -10.02 4.02 -13.10
N SER A 120 -10.53 4.20 -11.89
CA SER A 120 -10.14 5.28 -11.00
C SER A 120 -9.76 4.77 -9.61
N THR A 121 -8.77 5.44 -9.00
CA THR A 121 -8.42 5.22 -7.61
C THR A 121 -9.30 6.02 -6.65
N SER A 122 -9.07 5.88 -5.34
CA SER A 122 -9.77 6.61 -4.27
C SER A 122 -9.60 8.13 -4.39
N PHE A 123 -10.43 8.85 -3.65
CA PHE A 123 -10.24 10.28 -3.37
C PHE A 123 -10.21 10.49 -1.84
N PRO A 124 -9.19 11.19 -1.33
CA PRO A 124 -7.98 11.68 -2.01
C PRO A 124 -7.16 10.58 -2.69
N SER A 125 -6.45 10.91 -3.78
CA SER A 125 -5.67 9.98 -4.59
C SER A 125 -4.22 9.91 -4.10
N ASN A 126 -4.06 9.39 -2.90
CA ASN A 126 -2.76 9.28 -2.22
C ASN A 126 -2.37 7.81 -2.04
N SER A 127 -1.09 7.56 -1.82
CA SER A 127 -0.53 6.21 -1.69
C SER A 127 -1.23 5.35 -0.65
N TRP A 128 -1.58 5.90 0.52
CA TRP A 128 -2.20 5.17 1.62
C TRP A 128 -3.66 4.81 1.32
N PRO A 129 -4.57 5.77 1.08
CA PRO A 129 -5.96 5.44 0.75
C PRO A 129 -6.07 4.65 -0.55
N GLY A 130 -5.17 4.89 -1.53
CA GLY A 130 -5.12 4.15 -2.79
C GLY A 130 -4.84 2.66 -2.58
N LEU A 131 -3.79 2.30 -1.82
CA LEU A 131 -3.50 0.90 -1.51
C LEU A 131 -4.59 0.29 -0.63
N LEU A 132 -5.06 1.01 0.40
CA LEU A 132 -6.13 0.50 1.26
C LEU A 132 -7.40 0.18 0.47
N SER A 133 -7.78 1.02 -0.50
CA SER A 133 -8.90 0.71 -1.38
C SER A 133 -8.73 -0.63 -2.10
N MET A 134 -7.53 -0.90 -2.63
CA MET A 134 -7.22 -2.16 -3.34
C MET A 134 -7.26 -3.39 -2.45
N VAL A 135 -6.89 -3.25 -1.17
CA VAL A 135 -6.72 -4.41 -0.27
C VAL A 135 -7.83 -4.56 0.77
N THR A 136 -8.74 -3.59 0.90
CA THR A 136 -9.90 -3.67 1.80
C THR A 136 -11.22 -3.72 1.05
N GLY A 137 -11.26 -3.19 -0.17
CA GLY A 137 -12.48 -3.01 -0.93
C GLY A 137 -13.31 -1.79 -0.49
N GLY A 138 -12.73 -0.87 0.29
CA GLY A 138 -13.42 0.29 0.85
C GLY A 138 -12.85 1.63 0.41
N SER A 139 -13.65 2.67 0.59
CA SER A 139 -13.25 4.06 0.44
C SER A 139 -12.45 4.56 1.65
N PRO A 140 -11.76 5.71 1.56
CA PRO A 140 -11.10 6.36 2.69
C PRO A 140 -12.03 6.63 3.88
N ASN A 141 -13.31 6.89 3.61
CA ASN A 141 -14.31 7.07 4.64
C ASN A 141 -14.46 5.84 5.56
N VAL A 142 -14.52 4.65 4.97
CA VAL A 142 -14.70 3.40 5.72
C VAL A 142 -13.38 2.89 6.30
N THR A 143 -12.27 3.02 5.57
CA THR A 143 -10.95 2.64 6.10
C THR A 143 -10.49 3.53 7.24
N GLY A 144 -10.99 4.77 7.30
CA GLY A 144 -10.60 5.79 8.27
C GLY A 144 -9.22 6.40 8.01
N VAL A 145 -8.66 6.18 6.81
CA VAL A 145 -7.39 6.76 6.36
C VAL A 145 -7.67 7.62 5.14
N ILE A 146 -7.62 8.93 5.33
CA ILE A 146 -7.98 9.92 4.31
C ILE A 146 -6.75 10.32 3.49
N PHE A 147 -5.61 10.45 4.15
CA PHE A 147 -4.33 10.82 3.54
C PHE A 147 -3.18 10.20 4.33
N GLU A 148 -1.94 10.20 3.80
CA GLU A 148 -0.79 9.66 4.53
C GLU A 148 -0.42 10.51 5.74
N ASN A 149 -0.55 11.83 5.62
CA ASN A 149 -0.46 12.76 6.72
C ASN A 149 -1.86 13.29 7.02
N SER A 150 -2.24 13.33 8.28
CA SER A 150 -3.58 13.73 8.67
C SER A 150 -3.60 14.28 10.09
N PHE A 151 -4.78 14.64 10.58
CA PHE A 151 -4.98 15.05 11.96
C PHE A 151 -6.11 14.22 12.57
N ASP A 152 -5.93 13.77 13.80
CA ASP A 152 -6.97 13.06 14.57
C ASP A 152 -7.26 13.78 15.87
N ARG A 153 -8.49 14.28 16.02
CA ARG A 153 -8.95 15.02 17.21
C ARG A 153 -9.04 14.16 18.47
N SER A 154 -9.01 12.83 18.32
CA SER A 154 -9.16 11.89 19.44
C SER A 154 -7.86 11.30 19.95
N LEU A 155 -6.77 11.46 19.21
CA LEU A 155 -5.46 10.97 19.59
C LEU A 155 -4.62 12.06 20.28
N SER A 156 -3.59 11.64 20.97
CA SER A 156 -2.61 12.51 21.63
C SER A 156 -1.26 12.43 20.93
N ALA A 157 -0.46 13.48 21.06
CA ALA A 157 0.85 13.57 20.44
C ALA A 157 1.80 12.44 20.89
N PRO A 158 2.77 12.05 20.03
CA PRO A 158 3.86 11.18 20.45
C PRO A 158 4.52 11.68 21.75
N ALA A 159 5.05 10.75 22.55
CA ALA A 159 5.73 11.02 23.82
C ALA A 159 4.93 11.83 24.87
N SER A 160 3.63 12.12 24.64
CA SER A 160 2.78 12.84 25.60
C SER A 160 2.25 11.94 26.72
N ASP A 161 1.69 12.56 27.75
CA ASP A 161 0.97 11.90 28.85
C ASP A 161 -0.53 11.70 28.56
N CYS A 162 -0.98 12.00 27.36
CA CYS A 162 -2.37 11.94 26.91
C CYS A 162 -3.34 12.91 27.62
N SER A 163 -2.84 13.93 28.31
CA SER A 163 -3.67 14.96 28.92
C SER A 163 -4.33 15.89 27.90
N LYS A 164 -3.80 15.93 26.66
CA LYS A 164 -4.34 16.72 25.55
C LYS A 164 -4.60 15.81 24.35
N ILE A 165 -5.74 16.03 23.71
CA ILE A 165 -6.12 15.37 22.46
C ILE A 165 -6.04 16.32 21.28
N GLY A 166 -6.01 15.77 20.07
CA GLY A 166 -5.82 16.48 18.82
C GLY A 166 -4.33 16.53 18.46
N THR A 167 -3.94 15.69 17.47
CA THR A 167 -2.55 15.63 17.01
C THR A 167 -2.48 15.29 15.53
N THR A 168 -1.40 15.72 14.90
CA THR A 168 -1.02 15.26 13.56
C THR A 168 -0.69 13.77 13.62
N VAL A 169 -1.15 13.04 12.62
CA VAL A 169 -0.87 11.61 12.42
C VAL A 169 -0.03 11.51 11.15
N ILE A 170 1.23 11.14 11.32
CA ILE A 170 2.20 11.00 10.22
C ILE A 170 2.72 9.57 10.26
N PHE A 171 2.56 8.86 9.13
CA PHE A 171 3.04 7.49 9.00
C PHE A 171 3.93 7.35 7.76
N ASP A 172 5.05 8.04 7.77
CA ASP A 172 6.12 7.96 6.77
C ASP A 172 7.45 7.52 7.41
N SER A 173 8.57 7.78 6.76
CA SER A 173 9.90 7.48 7.29
C SER A 173 10.23 8.18 8.61
N SER A 174 9.46 9.19 9.03
CA SER A 174 9.71 9.91 10.28
C SER A 174 9.47 9.05 11.52
N ILE A 175 8.62 8.03 11.40
CA ILE A 175 8.33 7.10 12.49
C ILE A 175 9.33 5.94 12.60
N ASP A 176 10.27 5.81 11.68
CA ASP A 176 11.29 4.76 11.72
C ASP A 176 12.28 5.00 12.87
N LYS A 177 12.82 3.93 13.43
CA LYS A 177 13.92 4.02 14.39
C LYS A 177 15.13 4.73 13.79
N ASN A 178 15.43 4.42 12.53
CA ASN A 178 16.44 5.11 11.72
C ASN A 178 15.98 5.20 10.26
N ARG A 179 15.46 6.34 9.87
CA ARG A 179 14.94 6.60 8.51
C ARG A 179 15.96 6.58 7.38
N ASP A 180 17.26 6.56 7.71
CA ASP A 180 18.34 6.49 6.72
C ASP A 180 18.84 5.04 6.52
N ALA A 181 18.32 4.08 7.29
CA ALA A 181 18.58 2.66 7.14
C ALA A 181 17.50 2.01 6.25
N VAL A 182 17.92 1.08 5.38
CA VAL A 182 17.02 0.38 4.43
C VAL A 182 15.89 -0.36 5.14
N ASP A 183 16.14 -0.87 6.34
CA ASP A 183 15.17 -1.59 7.17
C ASP A 183 14.48 -0.68 8.22
N GLY A 184 14.58 0.65 8.07
CA GLY A 184 14.08 1.59 9.07
C GLY A 184 14.82 1.53 10.42
N GLY A 185 16.01 0.92 10.44
CA GLY A 185 16.78 0.69 11.69
C GLY A 185 16.15 -0.38 12.59
N GLY A 186 15.47 -1.34 11.98
CA GLY A 186 14.69 -2.38 12.68
C GLY A 186 13.23 -1.98 12.89
N GLY A 187 12.68 -1.19 11.97
CA GLY A 187 11.26 -0.88 11.85
C GLY A 187 10.79 0.37 12.61
N ILE A 188 9.52 0.40 12.95
CA ILE A 188 8.82 1.53 13.56
C ILE A 188 9.29 1.77 15.01
N ASP A 189 9.45 3.03 15.36
CA ASP A 189 9.74 3.51 16.72
C ASP A 189 8.40 3.85 17.43
N PRO A 190 8.00 3.09 18.45
CA PRO A 190 6.75 3.34 19.17
C PRO A 190 6.67 4.74 19.82
N ASP A 191 7.80 5.33 20.19
CA ASP A 191 7.84 6.64 20.83
C ASP A 191 7.55 7.80 19.87
N LYS A 192 7.60 7.53 18.57
CA LYS A 192 7.25 8.48 17.50
C LYS A 192 5.79 8.39 17.04
N LEU A 193 5.03 7.44 17.58
CA LEU A 193 3.65 7.23 17.21
C LEU A 193 2.68 8.06 18.03
N PRO A 194 1.55 8.51 17.43
CA PRO A 194 0.45 9.09 18.19
C PRO A 194 -0.07 8.08 19.22
N LYS A 195 -0.64 8.56 20.31
CA LYS A 195 -1.14 7.72 21.40
C LYS A 195 -2.65 7.76 21.51
N ASP A 196 -3.26 6.63 21.88
CA ASP A 196 -4.70 6.53 22.11
C ASP A 196 -5.02 6.68 23.62
N PRO A 197 -5.59 7.83 24.06
CA PRO A 197 -5.98 8.05 25.45
C PRO A 197 -7.00 7.03 25.96
N LYS A 198 -7.89 6.56 25.05
CA LYS A 198 -8.96 5.60 25.39
C LYS A 198 -8.43 4.18 25.60
N LYS A 199 -7.21 3.90 25.11
CA LYS A 199 -6.53 2.62 25.26
C LYS A 199 -5.34 2.69 26.21
N GLY A 200 -5.42 3.50 27.26
CA GLY A 200 -4.36 3.60 28.26
C GLY A 200 -3.11 4.32 27.76
N CYS A 201 -3.26 5.29 26.86
CA CYS A 201 -2.17 6.09 26.32
C CYS A 201 -1.10 5.24 25.60
N THR A 202 -1.54 4.22 24.86
CA THR A 202 -0.66 3.33 24.09
C THR A 202 -0.42 3.88 22.70
N PRO A 203 0.78 3.61 22.10
CA PRO A 203 1.08 3.97 20.73
C PRO A 203 0.10 3.36 19.74
N VAL A 204 -0.30 4.14 18.72
CA VAL A 204 -1.16 3.69 17.63
C VAL A 204 -0.29 3.36 16.43
N PHE A 205 -0.05 2.07 16.22
CA PHE A 205 0.66 1.59 15.03
C PHE A 205 -0.18 1.78 13.75
N PRO A 206 0.43 1.87 12.57
CA PRO A 206 -0.30 2.02 11.31
C PRO A 206 -1.41 1.00 11.11
N HIS A 207 -1.19 -0.28 11.43
CA HIS A 207 -2.22 -1.32 11.34
C HIS A 207 -3.38 -1.11 12.33
N ASN A 208 -3.14 -0.48 13.49
CA ASN A 208 -4.19 -0.17 14.46
C ASN A 208 -5.00 1.09 14.10
N PHE A 209 -4.48 1.91 13.17
CA PHE A 209 -5.18 3.10 12.70
C PHE A 209 -6.27 2.76 11.68
N ILE A 210 -6.24 1.59 11.05
CA ILE A 210 -7.23 1.15 10.08
C ILE A 210 -8.46 0.58 10.78
N ARG A 211 -9.65 0.92 10.25
CA ARG A 211 -10.94 0.54 10.84
C ARG A 211 -11.49 -0.81 10.37
N VAL A 212 -10.99 -1.34 9.26
CA VAL A 212 -11.52 -2.51 8.56
C VAL A 212 -10.43 -3.51 8.23
N ASN A 213 -10.82 -4.77 8.08
CA ASN A 213 -9.87 -5.83 7.74
C ASN A 213 -9.41 -5.77 6.28
N THR A 214 -8.28 -6.45 6.00
CA THR A 214 -7.68 -6.53 4.66
C THR A 214 -7.87 -7.92 4.04
N ILE A 215 -7.69 -8.01 2.71
CA ILE A 215 -7.66 -9.29 1.98
C ILE A 215 -6.58 -10.23 2.55
N PHE A 216 -5.46 -9.68 3.04
CA PHE A 216 -4.40 -10.47 3.64
C PHE A 216 -4.90 -11.21 4.88
N GLU A 217 -5.60 -10.51 5.79
CA GLU A 217 -6.20 -11.15 6.97
C GLU A 217 -7.23 -12.22 6.59
N VAL A 218 -8.07 -11.95 5.58
CA VAL A 218 -9.09 -12.90 5.13
C VAL A 218 -8.44 -14.15 4.53
N ILE A 219 -7.46 -13.99 3.65
CA ILE A 219 -6.75 -15.10 3.01
C ILE A 219 -5.97 -15.90 4.05
N ARG A 220 -5.26 -15.23 4.96
CA ARG A 220 -4.51 -15.91 6.02
C ARG A 220 -5.42 -16.72 6.95
N ARG A 221 -6.53 -16.15 7.38
CA ARG A 221 -7.56 -16.88 8.17
C ARG A 221 -8.13 -18.08 7.43
N SER A 222 -8.11 -18.06 6.10
CA SER A 222 -8.53 -19.19 5.28
C SER A 222 -7.43 -20.23 5.05
N GLY A 223 -6.25 -20.07 5.68
CA GLY A 223 -5.11 -20.96 5.57
C GLY A 223 -4.18 -20.70 4.38
N GLY A 224 -4.38 -19.58 3.65
CA GLY A 224 -3.46 -19.14 2.60
C GLY A 224 -2.28 -18.36 3.16
N ARG A 225 -1.09 -18.52 2.59
CA ARG A 225 0.08 -17.70 2.89
C ARG A 225 -0.03 -16.36 2.16
N THR A 226 0.48 -15.29 2.79
CA THR A 226 0.39 -13.92 2.28
C THR A 226 1.77 -13.25 2.28
N ALA A 227 2.07 -12.46 1.24
CA ALA A 227 3.30 -11.67 1.17
C ALA A 227 3.04 -10.32 0.49
N TRP A 228 3.73 -9.28 0.94
CA TRP A 228 3.63 -7.95 0.35
C TRP A 228 4.95 -7.19 0.45
N SER A 229 5.29 -6.42 -0.58
CA SER A 229 6.45 -5.54 -0.55
C SER A 229 6.07 -4.12 -0.96
N ASP A 230 6.41 -3.14 -0.11
CA ASP A 230 6.13 -1.73 -0.36
C ASP A 230 7.27 -0.83 0.16
N LYS A 231 7.05 0.49 0.13
CA LYS A 231 7.93 1.51 0.68
C LYS A 231 7.59 1.75 2.16
N HIS A 232 8.52 2.14 2.97
CA HIS A 232 8.41 2.47 4.40
C HIS A 232 7.92 1.34 5.33
N PRO A 233 8.53 1.15 6.49
CA PRO A 233 7.97 0.33 7.57
C PRO A 233 6.52 0.68 7.95
N ALA A 234 6.12 1.95 7.76
CA ALA A 234 4.76 2.43 7.96
C ALA A 234 3.69 1.67 7.15
N TYR A 235 4.06 0.98 6.06
CA TYR A 235 3.16 0.09 5.33
C TYR A 235 2.77 -1.18 6.10
N ASP A 236 3.21 -1.29 7.36
CA ASP A 236 2.64 -2.19 8.35
C ASP A 236 1.10 -2.20 8.37
N PHE A 237 0.46 -1.15 7.92
CA PHE A 237 -1.01 -1.06 7.84
C PHE A 237 -1.65 -2.19 7.00
N VAL A 238 -0.97 -2.77 6.01
CA VAL A 238 -1.52 -3.88 5.21
C VAL A 238 -1.80 -5.12 6.04
N ASN A 239 -1.17 -5.24 7.23
CA ASN A 239 -1.48 -6.27 8.21
C ASN A 239 -2.93 -6.23 8.71
N GLY A 240 -3.64 -5.11 8.48
CA GLY A 240 -4.99 -4.89 9.00
C GLY A 240 -5.02 -4.78 10.53
N PRO A 241 -6.20 -4.52 11.13
CA PRO A 241 -6.33 -4.27 12.58
C PRO A 241 -5.77 -5.36 13.50
N SER A 242 -5.63 -6.60 13.01
CA SER A 242 -4.99 -7.68 13.78
C SER A 242 -3.47 -7.54 13.92
N GLY A 243 -2.84 -6.70 13.09
CA GLY A 243 -1.38 -6.57 13.00
C GLY A 243 -0.67 -7.81 12.44
N THR A 244 -1.40 -8.78 11.88
CA THR A 244 -0.84 -10.08 11.49
C THR A 244 -1.35 -10.59 10.14
N GLY A 245 -1.87 -9.73 9.27
CA GLY A 245 -2.45 -10.15 7.99
C GLY A 245 -1.44 -10.65 6.98
N VAL A 246 -0.19 -10.17 7.03
CA VAL A 246 0.87 -10.52 6.08
C VAL A 246 1.92 -11.40 6.75
N ASP A 247 2.14 -12.61 6.20
CA ASP A 247 3.14 -13.56 6.72
C ASP A 247 4.58 -13.15 6.37
N ASP A 248 4.75 -12.48 5.24
CA ASP A 248 6.06 -11.98 4.78
C ASP A 248 5.92 -10.55 4.25
N LEU A 249 6.20 -9.59 5.13
CA LEU A 249 6.12 -8.16 4.83
C LEU A 249 7.53 -7.59 4.66
N PHE A 250 7.87 -7.20 3.43
CA PHE A 250 9.14 -6.58 3.08
C PHE A 250 8.93 -5.12 2.69
N THR A 251 9.29 -4.21 3.57
CA THR A 251 9.08 -2.76 3.41
C THR A 251 10.40 -1.98 3.55
N PRO A 252 11.31 -2.12 2.57
CA PRO A 252 12.56 -1.36 2.59
C PRO A 252 12.27 0.14 2.50
N GLU A 253 13.03 0.95 3.24
CA GLU A 253 12.83 2.39 3.31
C GLU A 253 13.30 3.08 2.03
N VAL A 254 12.36 3.64 1.26
CA VAL A 254 12.62 4.28 -0.04
C VAL A 254 13.48 5.55 0.09
N ARG A 255 13.43 6.23 1.23
CA ARG A 255 14.23 7.43 1.49
C ARG A 255 15.74 7.18 1.38
N SER A 256 16.17 5.93 1.64
CA SER A 256 17.56 5.51 1.48
C SER A 256 18.04 5.50 0.00
N PHE A 257 17.08 5.63 -0.95
CA PHE A 257 17.33 5.53 -2.40
C PHE A 257 16.89 6.81 -3.11
N ARG A 258 17.71 7.85 -3.09
CA ARG A 258 17.36 9.13 -3.70
C ARG A 258 17.72 9.19 -5.17
N GLY A 259 16.83 9.76 -5.99
CA GLY A 259 16.98 9.95 -7.43
C GLY A 259 16.59 8.71 -8.23
N LEU A 260 16.18 8.93 -9.49
CA LEU A 260 15.55 7.93 -10.33
C LEU A 260 16.34 6.62 -10.43
N LYS A 261 17.64 6.70 -10.69
CA LYS A 261 18.50 5.52 -10.87
C LYS A 261 18.56 4.64 -9.61
N ASN A 262 18.63 5.26 -8.44
CA ASN A 262 18.60 4.52 -7.18
C ASN A 262 17.19 3.97 -6.89
N THR A 263 16.13 4.66 -7.33
CA THR A 263 14.76 4.17 -7.20
C THR A 263 14.49 2.97 -8.11
N GLU A 264 15.07 2.92 -9.32
CA GLU A 264 15.03 1.73 -10.17
C GLU A 264 15.70 0.54 -9.46
N TRP A 265 16.89 0.73 -8.88
CA TRP A 265 17.54 -0.32 -8.09
C TRP A 265 16.73 -0.71 -6.83
N TYR A 266 16.09 0.23 -6.19
CA TYR A 266 15.16 -0.02 -5.09
C TYR A 266 13.97 -0.90 -5.54
N ASP A 267 13.40 -0.66 -6.71
CA ASP A 267 12.37 -1.52 -7.27
C ASP A 267 12.91 -2.92 -7.57
N ASP A 268 14.16 -3.05 -8.05
CA ASP A 268 14.82 -4.34 -8.27
C ASP A 268 14.96 -5.17 -6.98
N LEU A 269 15.17 -4.56 -5.81
CA LEU A 269 15.18 -5.26 -4.52
C LEU A 269 13.82 -5.94 -4.25
N LYS A 270 12.73 -5.22 -4.51
CA LYS A 270 11.38 -5.76 -4.33
C LYS A 270 11.04 -6.81 -5.38
N VAL A 271 11.49 -6.61 -6.62
CA VAL A 271 11.38 -7.64 -7.69
C VAL A 271 12.10 -8.92 -7.27
N ALA A 272 13.30 -8.84 -6.69
CA ALA A 272 14.02 -10.01 -6.19
C ALA A 272 13.23 -10.73 -5.09
N ALA A 273 12.57 -10.00 -4.18
CA ALA A 273 11.67 -10.56 -3.18
C ALA A 273 10.51 -11.32 -3.83
N ILE A 274 9.84 -10.74 -4.84
CA ILE A 274 8.76 -11.40 -5.59
C ILE A 274 9.25 -12.68 -6.30
N LEU A 275 10.45 -12.66 -6.89
CA LEU A 275 11.02 -13.84 -7.53
C LEU A 275 11.32 -14.96 -6.52
N ASN A 276 11.74 -14.61 -5.30
CA ASN A 276 11.91 -15.56 -4.20
C ASN A 276 10.55 -16.15 -3.77
N GLU A 277 9.50 -15.32 -3.64
CA GLU A 277 8.14 -15.77 -3.32
C GLU A 277 7.59 -16.75 -4.39
N ILE A 278 7.81 -16.48 -5.67
CA ILE A 278 7.44 -17.39 -6.77
C ILE A 278 8.21 -18.71 -6.66
N ASN A 279 9.45 -18.68 -6.16
CA ASN A 279 10.22 -19.89 -5.89
C ASN A 279 9.75 -20.66 -4.63
N GLY A 280 8.76 -20.16 -3.90
CA GLY A 280 8.26 -20.75 -2.65
C GLY A 280 9.16 -20.46 -1.45
N ARG A 281 9.96 -19.40 -1.52
CA ARG A 281 10.85 -18.94 -0.45
C ARG A 281 10.33 -17.64 0.16
N ASP A 282 10.86 -17.27 1.32
CA ASP A 282 10.62 -15.94 1.89
C ASP A 282 11.31 -14.84 1.03
N HIS A 283 10.99 -13.56 1.29
CA HIS A 283 11.56 -12.45 0.54
C HIS A 283 13.10 -12.46 0.49
N THR A 284 13.76 -12.98 1.53
CA THR A 284 15.23 -13.09 1.59
C THR A 284 15.78 -14.24 0.73
N GLY A 285 14.95 -15.17 0.29
CA GLY A 285 15.34 -16.38 -0.43
C GLY A 285 15.99 -17.46 0.45
N THR A 286 15.97 -17.30 1.79
CA THR A 286 16.71 -18.20 2.70
C THR A 286 15.87 -19.35 3.25
N ARG A 287 14.55 -19.19 3.41
CA ARG A 287 13.65 -20.19 3.97
C ARG A 287 12.64 -20.67 2.94
N GLU A 288 12.42 -21.98 2.86
CA GLU A 288 11.34 -22.56 2.08
C GLU A 288 10.03 -22.48 2.88
N VAL A 289 9.05 -21.76 2.35
CA VAL A 289 7.79 -21.41 3.02
C VAL A 289 6.56 -21.66 2.13
N GLY A 290 6.77 -22.06 0.88
CA GLY A 290 5.72 -22.26 -0.12
C GLY A 290 5.32 -20.97 -0.84
N VAL A 291 4.74 -21.12 -2.03
CA VAL A 291 4.27 -19.98 -2.84
C VAL A 291 3.05 -19.36 -2.15
N PRO A 292 2.99 -18.01 -1.99
CA PRO A 292 1.84 -17.39 -1.33
C PRO A 292 0.55 -17.51 -2.15
N THR A 293 -0.58 -17.55 -1.46
CA THR A 293 -1.91 -17.43 -2.09
C THR A 293 -2.14 -16.02 -2.64
N ILE A 294 -1.64 -15.00 -1.92
CA ILE A 294 -1.57 -13.62 -2.42
C ILE A 294 -0.19 -13.06 -2.12
N PHE A 295 0.40 -12.43 -3.12
CA PHE A 295 1.64 -11.69 -3.00
C PHE A 295 1.68 -10.55 -4.00
N GLY A 296 2.56 -9.60 -3.76
CA GLY A 296 2.68 -8.46 -4.66
C GLY A 296 3.65 -7.41 -4.15
N MET A 297 3.76 -6.34 -4.94
CA MET A 297 4.63 -5.23 -4.61
C MET A 297 4.14 -3.92 -5.23
N ASN A 298 4.72 -2.83 -4.74
CA ASN A 298 4.60 -1.51 -5.32
C ASN A 298 5.89 -1.09 -6.01
N PHE A 299 5.81 -0.65 -7.27
CA PHE A 299 6.89 0.01 -8.00
C PHE A 299 6.87 1.51 -7.73
N GLN A 300 8.05 2.15 -7.68
CA GLN A 300 8.20 3.56 -7.32
C GLN A 300 8.85 4.41 -8.42
N ALA A 301 9.61 3.80 -9.33
CA ALA A 301 10.44 4.54 -10.30
C ALA A 301 9.64 5.47 -11.21
N ILE A 302 8.43 5.08 -11.65
CA ILE A 302 7.58 5.90 -12.53
C ILE A 302 7.14 7.18 -11.83
N SER A 303 6.65 7.12 -10.58
CA SER A 303 6.26 8.31 -9.82
C SER A 303 7.45 9.26 -9.62
N VAL A 304 8.62 8.73 -9.26
CA VAL A 304 9.83 9.56 -9.13
C VAL A 304 10.22 10.22 -10.46
N ALA A 305 10.12 9.49 -11.58
CA ALA A 305 10.39 10.05 -12.89
C ALA A 305 9.38 11.14 -13.31
N GLN A 306 8.12 11.00 -12.90
CA GLN A 306 7.10 12.02 -13.18
C GLN A 306 7.30 13.29 -12.37
N LYS A 307 7.69 13.18 -11.11
CA LYS A 307 7.84 14.30 -10.17
C LYS A 307 9.14 15.08 -10.32
N THR A 308 10.18 14.47 -10.88
CA THR A 308 11.51 15.07 -10.94
C THR A 308 11.62 16.06 -12.11
N ALA A 309 12.27 17.21 -11.91
CA ALA A 309 12.55 18.18 -12.96
C ALA A 309 13.27 17.55 -14.14
N GLY A 310 12.78 17.80 -15.37
CA GLY A 310 13.24 17.16 -16.60
C GLY A 310 12.66 15.75 -16.85
N GLY A 311 11.83 15.27 -15.95
CA GLY A 311 11.02 14.08 -16.10
C GLY A 311 9.61 14.38 -16.61
N GLY A 312 8.62 13.59 -16.19
CA GLY A 312 7.21 13.78 -16.51
C GLY A 312 6.92 13.69 -18.02
N TYR A 313 5.94 14.48 -18.43
CA TYR A 313 5.46 14.51 -19.83
C TYR A 313 5.98 15.73 -20.57
N VAL A 314 6.13 15.58 -21.90
CA VAL A 314 6.60 16.65 -22.79
C VAL A 314 5.47 17.62 -23.13
N ASP A 315 4.24 17.11 -23.16
CA ASP A 315 3.04 17.88 -23.47
C ASP A 315 1.78 17.19 -22.91
N GLY A 316 0.63 17.85 -23.08
CA GLY A 316 -0.67 17.36 -22.57
C GLY A 316 -1.24 16.14 -23.27
N SER A 317 -0.57 15.57 -24.29
CA SER A 317 -1.00 14.34 -24.98
C SER A 317 -0.60 13.05 -24.25
N GLY A 318 0.17 13.14 -23.16
CA GLY A 318 0.75 12.00 -22.46
C GLY A 318 2.04 11.49 -23.11
N ARG A 319 2.69 12.26 -23.99
CA ARG A 319 4.02 11.95 -24.53
C ARG A 319 5.06 12.10 -23.42
N MET A 320 5.75 11.01 -23.12
CA MET A 320 6.71 10.92 -22.04
C MET A 320 8.04 11.62 -22.37
N SER A 321 8.69 12.17 -21.33
CA SER A 321 10.12 12.51 -21.40
C SER A 321 10.96 11.22 -21.49
N ALA A 322 12.21 11.35 -21.93
CA ALA A 322 13.12 10.21 -21.97
C ALA A 322 13.35 9.57 -20.59
N SER A 323 13.28 10.37 -19.53
CA SER A 323 13.42 9.92 -18.15
C SER A 323 12.24 9.04 -17.71
N LEU A 324 11.01 9.51 -17.96
CA LEU A 324 9.80 8.76 -17.65
C LEU A 324 9.67 7.50 -18.51
N GLU A 325 9.98 7.60 -19.81
CA GLU A 325 10.00 6.45 -20.70
C GLU A 325 11.02 5.38 -20.25
N GLY A 326 12.21 5.81 -19.80
CA GLY A 326 13.23 4.91 -19.23
C GLY A 326 12.72 4.17 -18.00
N ALA A 327 12.07 4.87 -17.06
CA ALA A 327 11.48 4.25 -15.88
C ALA A 327 10.37 3.23 -16.22
N LEU A 328 9.53 3.55 -17.23
CA LEU A 328 8.48 2.64 -17.69
C LEU A 328 9.08 1.40 -18.34
N VAL A 329 10.14 1.54 -19.14
CA VAL A 329 10.86 0.40 -19.75
C VAL A 329 11.46 -0.49 -18.67
N HIS A 330 12.13 0.08 -17.67
CA HIS A 330 12.71 -0.67 -16.54
C HIS A 330 11.62 -1.47 -15.78
N THR A 331 10.46 -0.84 -15.55
CA THR A 331 9.31 -1.50 -14.91
C THR A 331 8.78 -2.64 -15.79
N ASP A 332 8.62 -2.43 -17.10
CA ASP A 332 8.15 -3.45 -18.05
C ASP A 332 9.12 -4.65 -18.15
N GLU A 333 10.43 -4.40 -18.16
CA GLU A 333 11.45 -5.46 -18.09
C GLU A 333 11.38 -6.26 -16.78
N SER A 334 11.07 -5.60 -15.67
CA SER A 334 10.84 -6.25 -14.38
C SER A 334 9.58 -7.12 -14.40
N LEU A 335 8.51 -6.67 -15.05
CA LEU A 335 7.32 -7.49 -15.29
C LEU A 335 7.64 -8.73 -16.14
N GLU A 336 8.45 -8.60 -17.21
CA GLU A 336 8.86 -9.77 -18.02
C GLU A 336 9.67 -10.77 -17.19
N LYS A 337 10.57 -10.32 -16.29
CA LYS A 337 11.31 -11.21 -15.35
C LYS A 337 10.34 -11.99 -14.46
N ILE A 338 9.34 -11.31 -13.88
CA ILE A 338 8.33 -11.91 -13.00
C ILE A 338 7.48 -12.93 -13.79
N MET A 339 6.98 -12.56 -14.97
CA MET A 339 6.16 -13.44 -15.81
C MET A 339 6.94 -14.65 -16.32
N SER A 340 8.22 -14.47 -16.64
CA SER A 340 9.11 -15.57 -17.03
C SER A 340 9.33 -16.54 -15.87
N LYS A 341 9.48 -16.03 -14.64
CA LYS A 341 9.61 -16.89 -13.46
C LYS A 341 8.34 -17.68 -13.17
N LEU A 342 7.15 -17.08 -13.33
CA LEU A 342 5.88 -17.81 -13.20
C LEU A 342 5.76 -18.94 -14.23
N ARG A 343 6.19 -18.70 -15.49
CA ARG A 343 6.24 -19.75 -16.54
C ARG A 343 7.23 -20.87 -16.19
N GLU A 344 8.45 -20.52 -15.78
CA GLU A 344 9.49 -21.46 -15.37
C GLU A 344 9.02 -22.38 -14.24
N ARG A 345 8.28 -21.83 -13.28
CA ARG A 345 7.75 -22.56 -12.12
C ARG A 345 6.42 -23.29 -12.41
N ASN A 346 5.89 -23.21 -13.64
CA ASN A 346 4.57 -23.75 -14.02
C ASN A 346 3.42 -23.23 -13.15
N LEU A 347 3.50 -21.96 -12.73
CA LEU A 347 2.50 -21.29 -11.88
C LEU A 347 1.56 -20.39 -12.67
N LEU A 348 1.87 -20.10 -13.94
CA LEU A 348 1.14 -19.11 -14.73
C LEU A 348 -0.36 -19.44 -14.86
N ASP A 349 -0.69 -20.73 -15.09
CA ASP A 349 -2.08 -21.20 -15.27
C ASP A 349 -2.91 -21.20 -13.98
N SER A 350 -2.25 -21.04 -12.83
CA SER A 350 -2.89 -20.96 -11.51
C SER A 350 -2.76 -19.60 -10.84
N THR A 351 -2.18 -18.61 -11.54
CA THR A 351 -1.97 -17.26 -11.01
C THR A 351 -2.81 -16.23 -11.76
N LEU A 352 -3.62 -15.49 -11.00
CA LEU A 352 -4.27 -14.26 -11.48
C LEU A 352 -3.31 -13.09 -11.26
N VAL A 353 -2.94 -12.39 -12.34
CA VAL A 353 -2.05 -11.21 -12.27
C VAL A 353 -2.88 -9.95 -12.42
N ILE A 354 -2.75 -9.04 -11.47
CA ILE A 354 -3.44 -7.75 -11.44
C ILE A 354 -2.39 -6.65 -11.47
N ILE A 355 -2.50 -5.74 -12.43
CA ILE A 355 -1.62 -4.58 -12.57
C ILE A 355 -2.48 -3.32 -12.48
N THR A 356 -2.12 -2.43 -11.56
CA THR A 356 -2.82 -1.17 -11.31
C THR A 356 -1.86 -0.13 -10.73
N ALA A 357 -2.37 1.00 -10.23
CA ALA A 357 -1.62 2.01 -9.50
C ALA A 357 -2.42 2.53 -8.30
N LYS A 358 -1.73 3.01 -7.27
CA LYS A 358 -2.35 3.65 -6.10
C LYS A 358 -2.91 5.03 -6.46
N HIS A 359 -2.26 5.74 -7.37
CA HIS A 359 -2.60 7.06 -7.88
C HIS A 359 -1.86 7.32 -9.20
N GLY A 360 -2.30 8.35 -9.95
CA GLY A 360 -1.51 9.04 -10.95
C GLY A 360 -0.81 10.25 -10.36
N ASP A 361 0.06 10.91 -11.10
CA ASP A 361 0.71 12.16 -10.71
C ASP A 361 0.32 13.29 -11.68
N SER A 362 -0.04 14.47 -11.17
CA SER A 362 -0.49 15.66 -11.95
C SER A 362 0.51 16.83 -11.86
N PRO A 363 0.61 17.65 -12.92
CA PRO A 363 -0.14 17.59 -14.18
C PRO A 363 0.53 16.70 -15.23
N ILE A 364 -0.27 16.13 -16.14
CA ILE A 364 0.24 15.56 -17.40
C ILE A 364 0.68 16.66 -18.36
N ASP A 365 -0.05 17.77 -18.41
CA ASP A 365 0.30 18.92 -19.24
C ASP A 365 1.25 19.87 -18.48
N PRO A 366 2.56 19.90 -18.82
CA PRO A 366 3.53 20.71 -18.09
C PRO A 366 3.26 22.21 -18.18
N THR A 367 2.49 22.68 -19.16
CA THR A 367 2.13 24.10 -19.29
C THR A 367 1.16 24.56 -18.20
N LYS A 368 0.55 23.63 -17.49
CA LYS A 368 -0.40 23.89 -16.40
C LYS A 368 0.25 23.88 -15.01
N LEU A 369 1.52 23.49 -14.93
CA LEU A 369 2.22 23.44 -13.66
C LEU A 369 2.25 24.81 -12.98
N LYS A 370 1.81 24.83 -11.73
CA LYS A 370 1.92 25.98 -10.82
C LYS A 370 2.25 25.50 -9.43
N HIS A 371 3.25 26.07 -8.79
CA HIS A 371 3.50 25.89 -7.36
C HIS A 371 2.59 26.83 -6.57
N ALA A 372 1.83 26.30 -5.64
CA ALA A 372 0.94 27.07 -4.80
C ALA A 372 1.72 27.90 -3.76
N ASN A 373 1.18 29.04 -3.38
CA ASN A 373 1.67 29.77 -2.22
C ASN A 373 1.08 29.14 -0.95
N LEU A 374 1.90 28.38 -0.22
CA LEU A 374 1.48 27.62 0.97
C LEU A 374 0.98 28.51 2.12
N GLU A 375 1.33 29.79 2.15
CA GLU A 375 0.97 30.71 3.21
C GLU A 375 -0.46 31.28 3.08
N LEU A 376 -1.07 31.22 1.91
CA LEU A 376 -2.36 31.85 1.67
C LEU A 376 -3.50 31.22 2.47
N ILE A 377 -3.57 29.90 2.48
CA ILE A 377 -4.63 29.16 3.19
C ILE A 377 -4.53 29.39 4.71
N PRO A 378 -3.39 29.10 5.37
CA PRO A 378 -3.30 29.28 6.82
C PRO A 378 -3.48 30.73 7.25
N LYS A 379 -2.95 31.74 6.50
CA LYS A 379 -3.17 33.16 6.78
C LYS A 379 -4.64 33.55 6.67
N THR A 380 -5.35 32.99 5.67
CA THR A 380 -6.77 33.28 5.49
C THR A 380 -7.59 32.71 6.64
N VAL A 381 -7.29 31.47 7.11
CA VAL A 381 -7.94 30.90 8.28
C VAL A 381 -7.66 31.75 9.53
N ALA A 382 -6.40 32.15 9.75
CA ALA A 382 -6.02 33.00 10.87
C ALA A 382 -6.70 34.38 10.84
N SER A 383 -7.01 34.93 9.65
CA SER A 383 -7.74 36.18 9.53
C SER A 383 -9.20 36.10 10.00
N VAL A 384 -9.80 34.90 10.01
CA VAL A 384 -11.13 34.66 10.59
C VAL A 384 -11.05 34.61 12.10
N HIS A 385 -10.08 33.88 12.65
CA HIS A 385 -9.77 33.84 14.07
C HIS A 385 -8.39 33.20 14.28
N GLU A 386 -7.54 33.86 15.07
CA GLU A 386 -6.23 33.34 15.42
C GLU A 386 -6.34 32.02 16.19
N GLY A 387 -5.54 30.99 15.84
CA GLY A 387 -5.60 29.67 16.46
C GLY A 387 -6.78 28.80 16.04
N LEU A 388 -7.55 29.22 15.02
CA LEU A 388 -8.67 28.44 14.51
C LEU A 388 -8.23 27.17 13.77
N LEU A 389 -7.05 27.14 13.16
CA LEU A 389 -6.50 25.99 12.45
C LEU A 389 -5.89 25.01 13.44
N ALA A 390 -6.55 23.88 13.68
CA ALA A 390 -6.07 22.82 14.56
C ALA A 390 -5.11 21.85 13.85
N GLY A 391 -5.39 21.56 12.58
CA GLY A 391 -4.56 20.74 11.70
C GLY A 391 -4.64 21.20 10.26
N LEU A 392 -3.54 21.07 9.55
CA LEU A 392 -3.44 21.36 8.12
C LEU A 392 -2.56 20.31 7.48
N GLU A 393 -3.09 19.67 6.46
CA GLU A 393 -2.32 18.96 5.47
C GLU A 393 -2.46 19.69 4.14
N GLN A 394 -1.35 20.11 3.59
CA GLN A 394 -1.29 20.88 2.36
C GLN A 394 -0.13 20.32 1.53
N ASP A 395 -0.41 19.24 0.85
CA ASP A 395 0.56 18.46 0.09
C ASP A 395 -0.02 17.91 -1.21
N GLY A 396 0.81 17.79 -2.21
CA GLY A 396 0.42 17.29 -3.51
C GLY A 396 -0.64 18.17 -4.18
N SER A 397 -1.81 17.57 -4.48
CA SER A 397 -2.92 18.25 -5.19
C SER A 397 -4.17 18.38 -4.30
N VAL A 398 -3.98 18.53 -2.99
CA VAL A 398 -5.09 18.68 -2.03
C VAL A 398 -4.66 19.47 -0.79
N ALA A 399 -5.60 20.18 -0.15
CA ALA A 399 -5.41 20.66 1.20
C ALA A 399 -6.57 20.21 2.10
N LEU A 400 -6.24 19.72 3.29
CA LEU A 400 -7.15 19.21 4.30
C LEU A 400 -7.04 20.06 5.56
N LEU A 401 -8.15 20.64 6.03
CA LEU A 401 -8.16 21.57 7.14
C LEU A 401 -9.04 21.02 8.28
N TRP A 402 -8.48 20.96 9.47
CA TRP A 402 -9.20 20.68 10.73
C TRP A 402 -9.24 21.94 11.57
N LEU A 403 -10.44 22.35 11.96
CA LEU A 403 -10.64 23.55 12.77
C LEU A 403 -10.76 23.21 14.26
N SER A 404 -10.27 24.09 15.12
CA SER A 404 -10.44 24.00 16.56
C SER A 404 -11.87 24.31 17.00
N ASP A 405 -12.56 25.16 16.24
CA ASP A 405 -13.98 25.48 16.35
C ASP A 405 -14.69 25.17 15.03
N GLN A 406 -15.37 24.03 14.97
CA GLN A 406 -16.05 23.55 13.77
C GLN A 406 -17.29 24.38 13.40
N ASP A 407 -17.85 25.15 14.33
CA ASP A 407 -18.98 26.04 14.04
C ASP A 407 -18.59 27.24 13.17
N ARG A 408 -17.28 27.53 13.11
CA ARG A 408 -16.71 28.58 12.25
C ARG A 408 -16.37 28.11 10.83
N THR A 409 -16.71 26.87 10.47
CA THR A 409 -16.41 26.31 9.13
C THR A 409 -16.95 27.19 8.01
N ALA A 410 -18.19 27.69 8.13
CA ALA A 410 -18.79 28.55 7.11
C ALA A 410 -18.05 29.88 6.94
N ASP A 411 -17.56 30.48 8.05
CA ASP A 411 -16.80 31.73 8.01
C ASP A 411 -15.47 31.52 7.27
N VAL A 412 -14.77 30.42 7.56
CA VAL A 412 -13.51 30.05 6.89
C VAL A 412 -13.75 29.83 5.39
N VAL A 413 -14.78 29.08 5.02
CA VAL A 413 -15.12 28.84 3.61
C VAL A 413 -15.41 30.16 2.88
N ASN A 414 -16.15 31.08 3.52
CA ASN A 414 -16.41 32.41 2.94
C ASN A 414 -15.14 33.26 2.79
N ALA A 415 -14.18 33.13 3.70
CA ALA A 415 -12.88 33.80 3.58
C ALA A 415 -12.03 33.18 2.46
N LEU A 416 -11.97 31.86 2.36
CA LEU A 416 -11.24 31.13 1.30
C LEU A 416 -11.79 31.46 -0.10
N ARG A 417 -13.11 31.58 -0.24
CA ARG A 417 -13.74 31.98 -1.51
C ARG A 417 -13.31 33.36 -1.99
N LYS A 418 -12.97 34.29 -1.09
CA LYS A 418 -12.49 35.64 -1.46
C LYS A 418 -11.10 35.62 -2.09
N ILE A 419 -10.29 34.60 -1.75
CA ILE A 419 -8.94 34.40 -2.30
C ILE A 419 -8.88 33.28 -3.32
N GLN A 420 -10.03 32.79 -3.77
CA GLN A 420 -10.13 31.55 -4.57
C GLN A 420 -9.23 31.58 -5.83
N GLU A 421 -9.23 32.71 -6.54
CA GLU A 421 -8.40 32.90 -7.73
C GLU A 421 -6.91 33.00 -7.40
N GLU A 422 -6.55 33.80 -6.38
CA GLU A 422 -5.16 33.97 -5.93
C GLU A 422 -4.56 32.67 -5.39
N ALA A 423 -5.31 31.94 -4.58
CA ALA A 423 -4.90 30.65 -4.01
C ALA A 423 -5.04 29.49 -5.00
N GLY A 424 -5.61 29.72 -6.20
CA GLY A 424 -5.83 28.69 -7.21
C GLY A 424 -6.77 27.59 -6.75
N ILE A 425 -7.80 27.91 -6.00
CA ILE A 425 -8.79 26.97 -5.50
C ILE A 425 -9.81 26.70 -6.60
N GLN A 426 -10.01 25.43 -6.96
CA GLN A 426 -11.07 25.00 -7.87
C GLN A 426 -12.37 24.72 -7.13
N GLU A 427 -12.29 23.92 -6.06
CA GLU A 427 -13.46 23.46 -5.31
C GLU A 427 -13.15 23.40 -3.80
N ILE A 428 -14.17 23.68 -2.99
CA ILE A 428 -14.12 23.58 -1.53
C ILE A 428 -15.23 22.64 -1.08
N TYR A 429 -14.84 21.48 -0.57
CA TYR A 429 -15.77 20.53 0.05
C TYR A 429 -15.87 20.84 1.55
N SER A 430 -17.07 21.14 2.02
CA SER A 430 -17.37 21.39 3.42
C SER A 430 -18.86 21.19 3.71
N GLY A 431 -19.25 21.01 4.97
CA GLY A 431 -20.64 20.78 5.34
C GLY A 431 -21.29 19.67 4.51
N GLU A 432 -22.42 19.94 3.87
CA GLU A 432 -23.17 18.90 3.14
C GLU A 432 -22.41 18.34 1.92
N SER A 433 -21.62 19.14 1.22
CA SER A 433 -20.82 18.63 0.10
C SER A 433 -19.74 17.65 0.56
N LEU A 434 -19.13 17.88 1.72
CA LEU A 434 -18.16 16.97 2.31
C LEU A 434 -18.81 15.65 2.78
N LYS A 435 -20.03 15.73 3.32
CA LYS A 435 -20.78 14.55 3.79
C LYS A 435 -21.20 13.59 2.67
N LEU A 436 -21.17 14.03 1.42
CA LEU A 436 -21.35 13.15 0.26
C LEU A 436 -20.15 12.19 0.05
N LEU A 437 -19.00 12.52 0.62
CA LEU A 437 -17.75 11.79 0.43
C LEU A 437 -17.25 11.13 1.73
N PHE A 438 -17.52 11.76 2.88
CA PHE A 438 -17.01 11.35 4.19
C PHE A 438 -18.09 11.45 5.26
N ASN A 439 -17.81 10.89 6.43
CA ASN A 439 -18.63 11.08 7.62
C ASN A 439 -18.68 12.56 8.03
N ASP A 440 -19.66 12.92 8.84
CA ASP A 440 -19.72 14.27 9.41
C ASP A 440 -18.50 14.52 10.31
N PRO A 441 -17.69 15.58 10.05
CA PRO A 441 -16.51 15.92 10.86
C PRO A 441 -16.80 16.11 12.35
N LYS A 442 -18.04 16.45 12.72
CA LYS A 442 -18.47 16.57 14.11
C LYS A 442 -18.60 15.21 14.81
N SER A 443 -18.80 14.15 14.06
CA SER A 443 -18.94 12.77 14.57
C SER A 443 -17.72 11.89 14.32
N ASP A 444 -16.91 12.24 13.31
CA ASP A 444 -15.67 11.51 12.98
C ASP A 444 -14.43 12.39 13.19
N PRO A 445 -13.62 12.10 14.23
CA PRO A 445 -12.48 12.94 14.60
C PRO A 445 -11.37 13.02 13.55
N ARG A 446 -11.36 12.12 12.57
CA ARG A 446 -10.35 12.06 11.50
C ARG A 446 -10.73 12.87 10.27
N VAL A 447 -12.02 13.11 10.08
CA VAL A 447 -12.49 13.83 8.90
C VAL A 447 -12.17 15.31 9.03
N PRO A 448 -11.53 15.95 8.02
CA PRO A 448 -11.31 17.40 8.01
C PRO A 448 -12.64 18.17 7.90
N ASP A 449 -12.67 19.41 8.36
CA ASP A 449 -13.84 20.28 8.20
C ASP A 449 -13.97 20.81 6.78
N ILE A 450 -12.81 20.95 6.12
CA ILE A 450 -12.71 21.52 4.77
C ILE A 450 -11.67 20.70 3.99
N ILE A 451 -12.03 20.33 2.76
CA ILE A 451 -11.11 19.82 1.75
C ILE A 451 -11.07 20.82 0.60
N ILE A 452 -9.87 21.24 0.23
CA ILE A 452 -9.63 22.14 -0.90
C ILE A 452 -9.02 21.34 -2.04
N GLN A 453 -9.69 21.40 -3.21
CA GLN A 453 -9.17 20.93 -4.47
C GLN A 453 -8.58 22.13 -5.22
N PRO A 454 -7.27 22.16 -5.51
CA PRO A 454 -6.68 23.21 -6.35
C PRO A 454 -7.06 23.02 -7.82
N THR A 455 -6.86 24.08 -8.60
CA THR A 455 -7.00 24.03 -10.07
C THR A 455 -6.05 22.99 -10.66
N PRO A 456 -6.43 22.26 -11.72
CA PRO A 456 -5.58 21.23 -12.32
C PRO A 456 -4.21 21.79 -12.70
N GLY A 457 -3.16 21.10 -12.24
CA GLY A 457 -1.77 21.49 -12.43
C GLY A 457 -1.18 22.36 -11.31
N GLN A 458 -1.99 22.86 -10.39
CA GLN A 458 -1.46 23.48 -9.18
C GLN A 458 -1.12 22.43 -8.14
N ILE A 459 0.11 22.48 -7.63
CA ILE A 459 0.61 21.55 -6.61
C ILE A 459 1.09 22.30 -5.37
N TYR A 460 0.86 21.71 -4.21
CA TYR A 460 1.37 22.15 -2.92
C TYR A 460 2.69 21.42 -2.66
N VAL A 461 3.78 22.15 -2.67
CA VAL A 461 5.13 21.63 -2.44
C VAL A 461 5.94 22.67 -1.67
N ASP A 462 6.93 22.23 -0.92
CA ASP A 462 7.81 23.10 -0.15
C ASP A 462 8.44 24.21 -1.01
N ILE A 463 8.68 25.37 -0.39
CA ILE A 463 9.32 26.50 -1.05
C ILE A 463 10.72 26.09 -1.56
N GLY A 464 10.93 26.26 -2.86
CA GLY A 464 12.17 25.84 -3.53
C GLY A 464 12.19 24.40 -3.99
N SER A 465 11.09 23.65 -3.83
CA SER A 465 10.95 22.34 -4.45
C SER A 465 11.08 22.42 -5.97
N THR A 466 11.73 21.40 -6.54
CA THR A 466 11.88 21.23 -7.99
C THR A 466 10.87 20.23 -8.57
N PHE A 467 9.90 19.80 -7.80
CA PHE A 467 8.88 18.88 -8.26
C PHE A 467 7.98 19.53 -9.31
N ILE A 468 7.69 18.74 -10.35
CA ILE A 468 6.89 19.15 -11.51
C ILE A 468 5.54 18.45 -11.59
N ALA A 469 5.29 17.51 -10.72
CA ALA A 469 4.03 16.80 -10.58
C ALA A 469 3.86 16.31 -9.13
N GLU A 470 2.63 16.13 -8.71
CA GLU A 470 2.23 15.56 -7.44
C GLU A 470 0.85 14.89 -7.56
N HIS A 471 0.42 14.22 -6.51
CA HIS A 471 -0.86 13.51 -6.41
C HIS A 471 -1.68 13.98 -5.21
N GLY A 472 -2.89 13.45 -5.05
CA GLY A 472 -3.73 13.72 -3.88
C GLY A 472 -5.11 14.28 -4.25
N GLY A 473 -5.24 14.85 -5.44
CA GLY A 473 -6.45 15.54 -5.87
C GLY A 473 -7.57 14.64 -6.39
N SER A 474 -8.67 15.30 -6.76
CA SER A 474 -9.84 14.69 -7.42
C SER A 474 -9.73 14.71 -8.94
N ALA A 475 -8.72 15.42 -9.50
CA ALA A 475 -8.57 15.54 -10.94
C ALA A 475 -8.42 14.17 -11.61
N ASN A 476 -8.90 14.08 -12.86
CA ASN A 476 -8.79 12.83 -13.61
C ASN A 476 -7.33 12.38 -13.78
N THR A 477 -6.39 13.33 -13.88
CA THR A 477 -4.95 13.06 -13.94
C THR A 477 -4.37 12.46 -12.66
N ASP A 478 -4.97 12.74 -11.50
CA ASP A 478 -4.57 12.11 -10.24
C ASP A 478 -5.20 10.71 -10.09
N ARG A 479 -6.40 10.50 -10.65
CA ARG A 479 -7.23 9.34 -10.33
C ARG A 479 -7.32 8.28 -11.42
N SER A 480 -7.07 8.62 -12.70
CA SER A 480 -7.14 7.66 -13.80
C SER A 480 -5.90 6.77 -13.81
N VAL A 481 -6.06 5.53 -13.34
CA VAL A 481 -4.99 4.55 -13.17
C VAL A 481 -5.19 3.36 -14.12
N PRO A 482 -4.12 2.65 -14.51
CA PRO A 482 -4.27 1.40 -15.26
C PRO A 482 -4.98 0.36 -14.40
N LEU A 483 -5.78 -0.48 -15.02
CA LEU A 483 -6.27 -1.70 -14.39
C LEU A 483 -6.34 -2.80 -15.44
N LEU A 484 -5.41 -3.75 -15.33
CA LEU A 484 -5.27 -4.88 -16.22
C LEU A 484 -5.30 -6.16 -15.37
N ILE A 485 -6.20 -7.08 -15.69
CA ILE A 485 -6.32 -8.37 -15.03
C ILE A 485 -6.02 -9.46 -16.04
N TYR A 486 -4.87 -10.10 -15.86
CA TYR A 486 -4.36 -11.13 -16.75
C TYR A 486 -4.58 -12.52 -16.18
N HIS A 487 -5.00 -13.42 -17.04
CA HIS A 487 -4.93 -14.87 -16.85
C HIS A 487 -4.82 -15.55 -18.22
N PRO A 488 -4.03 -16.64 -18.38
CA PRO A 488 -3.85 -17.29 -19.69
C PRO A 488 -5.14 -17.73 -20.38
N ARG A 489 -6.20 -17.98 -19.61
CA ARG A 489 -7.52 -18.39 -20.12
C ARG A 489 -8.37 -17.23 -20.62
N PHE A 490 -7.98 -15.98 -20.36
CA PHE A 490 -8.71 -14.84 -20.85
C PHE A 490 -8.36 -14.56 -22.33
N GLY A 491 -9.36 -14.15 -23.11
CA GLY A 491 -9.13 -13.44 -24.35
C GLY A 491 -8.87 -11.95 -24.09
N ARG A 492 -8.39 -11.24 -25.08
CA ARG A 492 -8.29 -9.78 -25.01
C ARG A 492 -9.70 -9.18 -24.87
N GLN A 493 -9.91 -8.41 -23.82
CA GLN A 493 -11.16 -7.72 -23.56
C GLN A 493 -10.86 -6.31 -23.03
N GLU A 494 -11.57 -5.30 -23.53
CA GLU A 494 -11.55 -3.94 -23.00
C GLU A 494 -12.91 -3.59 -22.42
N ILE A 495 -12.93 -3.12 -21.18
CA ILE A 495 -14.13 -2.66 -20.47
C ILE A 495 -14.00 -1.15 -20.23
N LYS A 496 -14.93 -0.40 -20.86
CA LYS A 496 -15.01 1.06 -20.78
C LYS A 496 -15.94 1.55 -19.65
N PHE A 497 -16.65 0.63 -19.02
CA PHE A 497 -17.50 0.96 -17.88
C PHE A 497 -16.64 1.49 -16.74
N PRO A 498 -17.06 2.59 -16.06
CA PRO A 498 -16.32 3.13 -14.92
C PRO A 498 -16.20 2.10 -13.79
N VAL A 499 -14.98 1.90 -13.32
CA VAL A 499 -14.68 1.03 -12.17
C VAL A 499 -13.73 1.75 -11.20
N GLN A 500 -13.70 1.26 -9.96
CA GLN A 500 -12.81 1.76 -8.93
C GLN A 500 -11.84 0.67 -8.47
N THR A 501 -10.64 1.07 -8.05
CA THR A 501 -9.64 0.13 -7.50
C THR A 501 -10.13 -0.60 -6.26
N SER A 502 -11.11 -0.07 -5.52
CA SER A 502 -11.77 -0.77 -4.41
C SER A 502 -12.46 -2.08 -4.83
N GLN A 503 -12.85 -2.21 -6.11
CA GLN A 503 -13.46 -3.44 -6.64
C GLN A 503 -12.45 -4.59 -6.80
N ILE A 504 -11.15 -4.33 -6.64
CA ILE A 504 -10.08 -5.34 -6.75
C ILE A 504 -10.18 -6.35 -5.61
N ALA A 505 -10.26 -5.91 -4.34
CA ALA A 505 -10.27 -6.80 -3.19
C ALA A 505 -11.40 -7.85 -3.22
N PRO A 506 -12.68 -7.47 -3.41
CA PRO A 506 -13.76 -8.45 -3.49
C PRO A 506 -13.62 -9.38 -4.71
N SER A 507 -13.05 -8.89 -5.82
CA SER A 507 -12.81 -9.70 -7.03
C SER A 507 -11.70 -10.73 -6.81
N ILE A 508 -10.63 -10.39 -6.08
CA ILE A 508 -9.59 -11.33 -5.67
C ILE A 508 -10.19 -12.46 -4.83
N LEU A 509 -10.96 -12.11 -3.78
CA LEU A 509 -11.57 -13.14 -2.94
C LEU A 509 -12.49 -14.05 -3.74
N LYS A 510 -13.29 -13.49 -4.65
CA LYS A 510 -14.16 -14.28 -5.53
C LYS A 510 -13.36 -15.22 -6.44
N ALA A 511 -12.25 -14.76 -7.03
CA ALA A 511 -11.37 -15.58 -7.86
C ALA A 511 -10.77 -16.77 -7.09
N LEU A 512 -10.40 -16.53 -5.83
CA LEU A 512 -9.90 -17.57 -4.90
C LEU A 512 -10.99 -18.47 -4.32
N GLY A 513 -12.27 -18.28 -4.70
CA GLY A 513 -13.39 -19.04 -4.14
C GLY A 513 -13.73 -18.68 -2.70
N LEU A 514 -13.29 -17.51 -2.23
CA LEU A 514 -13.60 -16.97 -0.92
C LEU A 514 -14.83 -16.05 -1.00
N ASN A 515 -15.49 -15.82 0.14
CA ASN A 515 -16.64 -14.92 0.20
C ASN A 515 -16.19 -13.45 0.29
N PRO A 516 -16.49 -12.57 -0.69
CA PRO A 516 -16.13 -11.16 -0.65
C PRO A 516 -16.69 -10.40 0.57
N PHE A 517 -17.84 -10.79 1.07
CA PHE A 517 -18.47 -10.17 2.24
C PHE A 517 -17.77 -10.47 3.58
N THR A 518 -16.69 -11.23 3.58
CA THR A 518 -15.78 -11.34 4.73
C THR A 518 -14.90 -10.10 4.91
N LEU A 519 -14.84 -9.22 3.91
CA LEU A 519 -14.28 -7.88 4.04
C LEU A 519 -15.31 -6.93 4.65
N ASP A 520 -14.93 -6.29 5.75
CA ASP A 520 -15.79 -5.35 6.47
C ASP A 520 -16.22 -4.19 5.58
N ALA A 521 -15.27 -3.61 4.84
CA ALA A 521 -15.55 -2.49 3.94
C ALA A 521 -16.54 -2.88 2.82
N VAL A 522 -16.37 -4.06 2.23
CA VAL A 522 -17.29 -4.58 1.21
C VAL A 522 -18.69 -4.74 1.76
N ARG A 523 -18.82 -5.19 3.03
CA ARG A 523 -20.12 -5.33 3.69
C ARG A 523 -20.78 -3.98 3.98
N ILE A 524 -19.98 -2.96 4.35
CA ILE A 524 -20.47 -1.61 4.69
C ILE A 524 -20.88 -0.85 3.43
N GLU A 525 -20.05 -0.86 2.38
CA GLU A 525 -20.27 -0.06 1.16
C GLU A 525 -20.95 -0.83 0.03
N ASN A 526 -21.17 -2.15 0.19
CA ASN A 526 -21.66 -3.02 -0.87
C ASN A 526 -20.80 -2.96 -2.14
N THR A 527 -19.49 -2.87 -1.99
CA THR A 527 -18.54 -2.74 -3.11
C THR A 527 -18.71 -3.90 -4.09
N PRO A 528 -19.05 -3.63 -5.37
CA PRO A 528 -19.32 -4.68 -6.34
C PRO A 528 -18.01 -5.34 -6.81
N LEU A 529 -18.15 -6.49 -7.46
CA LEU A 529 -17.04 -7.12 -8.19
C LEU A 529 -16.73 -6.31 -9.45
N LEU A 530 -15.51 -6.46 -9.96
CA LEU A 530 -15.13 -5.95 -11.27
C LEU A 530 -16.00 -6.62 -12.36
N PRO A 531 -16.68 -5.85 -13.22
CA PRO A 531 -17.52 -6.40 -14.26
C PRO A 531 -16.68 -7.09 -15.34
N GLY A 532 -17.26 -8.08 -16.03
CA GLY A 532 -16.64 -8.76 -17.16
C GLY A 532 -15.61 -9.84 -16.80
N LEU A 533 -15.33 -10.07 -15.52
CA LEU A 533 -14.51 -11.21 -15.12
C LEU A 533 -15.36 -12.49 -15.08
N ASP A 534 -14.98 -13.49 -15.87
CA ASP A 534 -15.61 -14.82 -15.80
C ASP A 534 -15.00 -15.64 -14.65
N PHE A 535 -15.53 -15.43 -13.45
CA PHE A 535 -15.11 -16.20 -12.27
C PHE A 535 -15.39 -17.69 -12.39
N GLY A 536 -16.40 -18.07 -13.21
CA GLY A 536 -16.67 -19.47 -13.54
C GLY A 536 -15.52 -20.11 -14.31
N GLN A 537 -14.96 -19.38 -15.28
CA GLN A 537 -13.79 -19.81 -16.03
C GLN A 537 -12.55 -19.95 -15.14
N LEU A 538 -12.34 -19.02 -14.20
CA LEU A 538 -11.24 -19.06 -13.24
C LEU A 538 -11.33 -20.21 -12.24
N GLN A 539 -12.53 -20.74 -12.00
CA GLN A 539 -12.81 -21.81 -11.04
C GLN A 539 -13.07 -23.18 -11.70
N ARG A 540 -13.20 -23.24 -13.04
CA ARG A 540 -13.43 -24.50 -13.77
C ARG A 540 -12.12 -25.25 -14.01
N SER A 541 -12.15 -26.57 -13.76
CA SER A 541 -11.14 -27.47 -14.31
C SER A 541 -11.26 -27.55 -15.84
N VAL A 542 -10.14 -27.54 -16.53
CA VAL A 542 -10.11 -27.93 -17.96
C VAL A 542 -10.56 -29.39 -18.04
N PRO A 543 -11.54 -29.78 -18.87
CA PRO A 543 -11.83 -31.17 -19.11
C PRO A 543 -10.55 -31.83 -19.65
N SER A 544 -10.09 -32.88 -19.00
CA SER A 544 -8.99 -33.70 -19.53
C SER A 544 -9.33 -34.08 -20.96
N PRO A 545 -8.45 -33.86 -21.96
CA PRO A 545 -8.69 -34.37 -23.29
C PRO A 545 -8.89 -35.88 -23.14
N GLY A 546 -10.11 -36.32 -23.45
CA GLY A 546 -10.48 -37.71 -23.32
C GLY A 546 -9.43 -38.57 -24.04
N ARG A 547 -8.86 -39.54 -23.32
CA ARG A 547 -8.13 -40.63 -23.94
C ARG A 547 -9.12 -41.35 -24.88
N LYS A 548 -8.96 -41.07 -26.19
CA LYS A 548 -9.54 -41.93 -27.24
C LYS A 548 -8.68 -43.16 -27.40
#